data_7745be97790229d36b70e0bbe70469c4
#
_entry.id   7745be97790229d36b70e0bbe70469c4
#
_cell.length_a   1.000
_cell.length_b   1.000
_cell.length_c   1.000
_cell.angle_alpha   90.00
_cell.angle_beta   90.00
_cell.angle_gamma   90.00
#
_symmetry.space_group_name_H-M   'P 1'
#
loop_
_entity.id
_entity.type
_entity.pdbx_description
1 polymer ?
#
loop_
_entity_poly.entity_id
_entity_poly.type
_entity_poly.pdbx_seq_one_letter_code
_entity_poly.pdbx_strand_id
1 'polypeptide(L)'
;MPAGVNFTSPQRTATDVQFLADRTFTVDGERQTQQQIFDTVFEMIANARHIVLVDMFLFNDYLGKGSEQHIPLSDELSNALIAQKKRYPDLQIHVISDPINSLYGGLPSKHFVELKAAGIPVTQTDLTQLRDSNPAYSGFWRLLIQPFGNSEGGWLPNPFGEGQVSVRSYLNLLNFKANHRKLLIADNGSELTALVTSANPHDGSSAHGNVALRFNGPAAWDLLESEKAMLALSGKALAEVALPQKAENTDSNLSVQVVTENAVEQASLAMINQAKSGDKLDMAMFYLSDRDIVEALKSAQTRGVVLRVLLDPNKDAFGRQKNGIPNRPVAHELTQAGIIVRWCDTHGEQCHAKWLMHRGAGETTMLLGSTNFTRRNLHNLNLETSVIVKGPANAAPFRRGRSWFDERWHNLYGRHYSVDYENYADERRWPQLLYRSMEATGLSTF
;
A
#
# COMPACT_ATOMS: atom_id res chain seq x y z
N MET A 1 0.09 7.57 -18.49
CA MET A 1 1.19 7.69 -17.52
C MET A 1 2.45 8.12 -18.25
N PRO A 2 3.33 8.94 -17.64
CA PRO A 2 4.65 9.22 -18.18
C PRO A 2 5.48 7.95 -18.35
N ALA A 3 6.50 8.00 -19.21
CA ALA A 3 7.36 6.85 -19.49
C ALA A 3 8.09 6.38 -18.21
N GLY A 4 8.19 5.08 -18.00
CA GLY A 4 8.85 4.46 -16.84
C GLY A 4 8.02 4.42 -15.54
N VAL A 5 6.87 5.09 -15.49
CA VAL A 5 6.02 5.10 -14.28
C VAL A 5 5.14 3.85 -14.25
N ASN A 6 4.44 3.51 -15.33
CA ASN A 6 3.75 2.22 -15.43
C ASN A 6 4.76 1.16 -15.88
N PHE A 7 5.21 0.34 -14.95
CA PHE A 7 6.40 -0.50 -15.11
C PHE A 7 6.11 -1.96 -14.75
N THR A 8 6.67 -2.87 -15.52
CA THR A 8 6.73 -4.30 -15.24
C THR A 8 8.18 -4.73 -15.41
N SER A 9 8.84 -5.10 -14.31
CA SER A 9 10.20 -5.63 -14.39
C SER A 9 10.21 -7.04 -14.98
N PRO A 10 11.35 -7.52 -15.50
CA PRO A 10 11.56 -8.95 -15.67
C PRO A 10 11.42 -9.68 -14.33
N GLN A 11 11.11 -10.98 -14.37
CA GLN A 11 11.30 -11.84 -13.23
C GLN A 11 12.80 -11.98 -12.92
N ARG A 12 13.19 -11.65 -11.68
CA ARG A 12 14.58 -11.70 -11.22
C ARG A 12 14.72 -12.73 -10.13
N THR A 13 15.77 -13.53 -10.15
CA THR A 13 16.16 -14.33 -8.98
C THR A 13 16.39 -13.39 -7.79
N ALA A 14 15.97 -13.80 -6.61
CA ALA A 14 16.07 -12.97 -5.41
C ALA A 14 16.53 -13.79 -4.21
N THR A 15 17.33 -13.18 -3.35
CA THR A 15 17.82 -13.73 -2.09
C THR A 15 17.22 -12.99 -0.91
N ASP A 16 17.31 -13.58 0.27
CA ASP A 16 16.80 -13.01 1.53
C ASP A 16 15.34 -12.52 1.42
N VAL A 17 14.51 -13.29 0.71
CA VAL A 17 13.11 -12.96 0.52
C VAL A 17 12.34 -13.26 1.79
N GLN A 18 11.82 -12.21 2.44
CA GLN A 18 11.11 -12.29 3.71
C GLN A 18 9.72 -11.71 3.60
N PHE A 19 8.71 -12.51 3.96
CA PHE A 19 7.36 -12.02 4.21
C PHE A 19 7.26 -11.49 5.64
N LEU A 20 6.80 -10.26 5.78
CA LEU A 20 6.63 -9.55 7.05
C LEU A 20 5.15 -9.15 7.21
N ALA A 21 4.69 -9.08 8.45
CA ALA A 21 3.31 -8.68 8.70
C ALA A 21 3.11 -8.04 10.08
N ASP A 22 2.39 -6.93 10.10
CA ASP A 22 1.85 -6.34 11.32
C ASP A 22 0.51 -7.00 11.65
N ARG A 23 0.23 -7.20 12.92
CA ARG A 23 -0.92 -7.93 13.42
C ARG A 23 -1.61 -7.14 14.51
N THR A 24 -2.92 -6.99 14.41
CA THR A 24 -3.77 -6.53 15.51
C THR A 24 -4.90 -7.53 15.69
N PHE A 25 -5.13 -7.95 16.92
CA PHE A 25 -6.05 -9.05 17.26
C PHE A 25 -6.54 -8.91 18.70
N THR A 26 -7.62 -9.61 19.02
CA THR A 26 -8.12 -9.75 20.39
C THR A 26 -7.71 -11.10 20.97
N VAL A 27 -7.17 -11.11 22.19
CA VAL A 27 -6.90 -12.30 22.99
C VAL A 27 -7.35 -12.04 24.41
N ASP A 28 -8.07 -12.97 25.03
CA ASP A 28 -8.62 -12.86 26.39
C ASP A 28 -9.42 -11.55 26.62
N GLY A 29 -10.09 -11.07 25.55
CA GLY A 29 -10.88 -9.83 25.60
C GLY A 29 -10.09 -8.54 25.43
N GLU A 30 -8.77 -8.61 25.36
CA GLU A 30 -7.89 -7.44 25.18
C GLU A 30 -7.39 -7.31 23.76
N ARG A 31 -7.31 -6.06 23.26
CA ARG A 31 -6.76 -5.75 21.93
C ARG A 31 -5.24 -5.65 22.01
N GLN A 32 -4.55 -6.39 21.17
CA GLN A 32 -3.08 -6.43 21.09
C GLN A 32 -2.58 -6.14 19.68
N THR A 33 -1.45 -5.44 19.60
CA THR A 33 -0.76 -5.12 18.34
C THR A 33 0.66 -5.67 18.39
N GLN A 34 1.08 -6.32 17.30
CA GLN A 34 2.44 -6.79 17.08
C GLN A 34 2.93 -6.22 15.74
N GLN A 35 3.98 -5.43 15.79
CA GLN A 35 4.57 -4.81 14.60
C GLN A 35 5.90 -5.48 14.26
N GLN A 36 6.19 -5.57 12.97
CA GLN A 36 7.41 -6.15 12.42
C GLN A 36 7.97 -5.33 11.25
N ILE A 37 7.08 -4.65 10.51
CA ILE A 37 7.46 -4.01 9.25
C ILE A 37 8.39 -2.83 9.52
N PHE A 38 8.02 -1.92 10.42
CA PHE A 38 8.84 -0.75 10.74
C PHE A 38 10.10 -1.10 11.54
N ASP A 39 10.09 -2.15 12.36
CA ASP A 39 11.33 -2.68 12.96
C ASP A 39 12.35 -3.05 11.87
N THR A 40 11.89 -3.74 10.81
CA THR A 40 12.73 -4.09 9.65
C THR A 40 13.15 -2.85 8.85
N VAL A 41 12.27 -1.85 8.67
CA VAL A 41 12.60 -0.57 8.03
C VAL A 41 13.74 0.14 8.79
N PHE A 42 13.66 0.21 10.11
CA PHE A 42 14.70 0.84 10.94
C PHE A 42 16.01 0.06 10.89
N GLU A 43 15.97 -1.27 10.88
CA GLU A 43 17.14 -2.12 10.68
C GLU A 43 17.80 -1.84 9.32
N MET A 44 17.03 -1.77 8.22
CA MET A 44 17.56 -1.46 6.89
C MET A 44 18.21 -0.08 6.85
N ILE A 45 17.60 0.94 7.46
CA ILE A 45 18.16 2.29 7.54
C ILE A 45 19.49 2.28 8.33
N ALA A 46 19.53 1.62 9.48
CA ALA A 46 20.74 1.56 10.33
C ALA A 46 21.94 0.86 9.65
N ASN A 47 21.64 -0.08 8.73
CA ASN A 47 22.66 -0.80 7.98
C ASN A 47 23.12 -0.10 6.70
N ALA A 48 22.40 0.90 6.21
CA ALA A 48 22.72 1.62 4.98
C ALA A 48 24.02 2.41 5.07
N ARG A 49 24.79 2.44 3.97
CA ARG A 49 26.06 3.15 3.87
C ARG A 49 26.15 4.10 2.68
N HIS A 50 25.43 3.80 1.60
CA HIS A 50 25.52 4.55 0.34
C HIS A 50 24.19 5.20 -0.02
N ILE A 51 23.07 4.48 0.11
CA ILE A 51 21.74 4.97 -0.29
C ILE A 51 20.63 4.53 0.66
N VAL A 52 19.69 5.46 0.94
CA VAL A 52 18.34 5.19 1.44
C VAL A 52 17.35 5.98 0.61
N LEU A 53 16.44 5.32 -0.05
CA LEU A 53 15.31 5.94 -0.74
C LEU A 53 14.00 5.45 -0.12
N VAL A 54 13.17 6.39 0.29
CA VAL A 54 11.86 6.16 0.92
C VAL A 54 10.80 6.77 0.01
N ASP A 55 9.80 5.99 -0.41
CA ASP A 55 8.57 6.53 -1.00
C ASP A 55 7.38 6.06 -0.17
N MET A 56 6.72 7.00 0.53
CA MET A 56 5.67 6.71 1.50
C MET A 56 4.50 7.68 1.35
N PHE A 57 3.30 7.11 1.15
CA PHE A 57 2.06 7.86 0.96
C PHE A 57 1.73 8.75 2.16
N LEU A 58 1.48 8.18 3.34
CA LEU A 58 1.23 8.94 4.56
C LEU A 58 2.48 8.94 5.43
N PHE A 59 3.00 10.14 5.69
CA PHE A 59 4.14 10.37 6.55
C PHE A 59 3.85 11.59 7.42
N ASN A 60 3.05 11.39 8.45
CA ASN A 60 2.57 12.45 9.34
C ASN A 60 2.05 11.88 10.67
N ASP A 61 1.87 12.76 11.65
CA ASP A 61 1.45 12.48 13.01
C ASP A 61 -0.06 12.67 13.26
N TYR A 62 -0.88 12.71 12.21
CA TYR A 62 -2.32 12.88 12.34
C TYR A 62 -2.99 11.64 12.92
N LEU A 63 -3.62 11.77 14.11
CA LEU A 63 -4.22 10.65 14.83
C LEU A 63 -5.68 10.39 14.45
N GLY A 64 -6.36 11.37 13.88
CA GLY A 64 -7.80 11.29 13.69
C GLY A 64 -8.57 11.48 15.01
N LYS A 65 -9.75 10.87 15.11
CA LYS A 65 -10.61 10.91 16.30
C LYS A 65 -10.76 9.50 16.87
N GLY A 66 -9.74 8.96 17.48
CA GLY A 66 -9.76 7.61 18.06
C GLY A 66 -9.20 7.58 19.49
N SER A 67 -9.49 6.50 20.22
CA SER A 67 -8.95 6.21 21.55
C SER A 67 -7.84 5.15 21.53
N GLU A 68 -7.36 4.79 20.34
CA GLU A 68 -6.36 3.74 20.14
C GLU A 68 -4.98 4.20 20.62
N GLN A 69 -4.18 3.25 21.10
CA GLN A 69 -2.77 3.50 21.38
C GLN A 69 -2.02 3.57 20.04
N HIS A 70 -1.35 4.69 19.79
CA HIS A 70 -0.57 4.94 18.61
C HIS A 70 0.92 4.92 18.92
N ILE A 71 1.72 4.40 17.97
CA ILE A 71 3.17 4.50 17.98
C ILE A 71 3.54 5.72 17.12
N PRO A 72 4.51 6.56 17.57
CA PRO A 72 4.91 7.76 16.82
C PRO A 72 5.83 7.39 15.63
N LEU A 73 5.32 6.58 14.70
CA LEU A 73 6.08 6.05 13.57
C LEU A 73 6.68 7.14 12.67
N SER A 74 5.98 8.26 12.54
CA SER A 74 6.46 9.40 11.76
C SER A 74 7.67 10.07 12.38
N ASP A 75 7.66 10.30 13.71
CA ASP A 75 8.82 10.81 14.46
C ASP A 75 9.97 9.77 14.47
N GLU A 76 9.68 8.49 14.69
CA GLU A 76 10.69 7.42 14.70
C GLU A 76 11.40 7.30 13.36
N LEU A 77 10.68 7.32 12.24
CA LEU A 77 11.27 7.27 10.90
C LEU A 77 12.12 8.51 10.61
N SER A 78 11.61 9.71 10.93
CA SER A 78 12.36 10.96 10.75
C SER A 78 13.67 10.93 11.54
N ASN A 79 13.60 10.53 12.81
CA ASN A 79 14.75 10.43 13.69
C ASN A 79 15.77 9.39 13.20
N ALA A 80 15.32 8.22 12.72
CA ALA A 80 16.21 7.19 12.17
C ALA A 80 16.96 7.69 10.93
N LEU A 81 16.28 8.35 10.00
CA LEU A 81 16.90 8.93 8.80
C LEU A 81 17.90 10.02 9.15
N ILE A 82 17.55 10.94 10.06
CA ILE A 82 18.41 12.03 10.50
C ILE A 82 19.63 11.49 11.25
N ALA A 83 19.46 10.51 12.12
CA ALA A 83 20.55 9.88 12.86
C ALA A 83 21.54 9.19 11.92
N GLN A 84 21.03 8.46 10.92
CA GLN A 84 21.86 7.76 9.94
C GLN A 84 22.61 8.75 9.03
N LYS A 85 21.98 9.85 8.61
CA LYS A 85 22.64 10.94 7.84
C LYS A 85 23.74 11.62 8.65
N LYS A 86 23.54 11.85 9.95
CA LYS A 86 24.57 12.40 10.85
C LYS A 86 25.74 11.44 11.02
N ARG A 87 25.46 10.14 11.13
CA ARG A 87 26.48 9.09 11.30
C ARG A 87 27.33 8.90 10.04
N TYR A 88 26.69 9.00 8.86
CA TYR A 88 27.33 8.86 7.55
C TYR A 88 26.97 10.06 6.67
N PRO A 89 27.75 11.16 6.74
CA PRO A 89 27.43 12.40 6.01
C PRO A 89 27.35 12.24 4.49
N ASP A 90 28.08 11.27 3.92
CA ASP A 90 28.09 10.99 2.48
C ASP A 90 26.91 10.08 2.04
N LEU A 91 26.19 9.46 2.98
CA LEU A 91 25.02 8.65 2.69
C LEU A 91 23.95 9.48 1.96
N GLN A 92 23.57 9.04 0.78
CA GLN A 92 22.48 9.65 0.03
C GLN A 92 21.13 9.16 0.59
N ILE A 93 20.38 10.07 1.18
CA ILE A 93 19.01 9.80 1.63
C ILE A 93 18.08 10.68 0.80
N HIS A 94 17.00 10.10 0.25
CA HIS A 94 15.95 10.83 -0.44
C HIS A 94 14.58 10.32 0.01
N VAL A 95 13.69 11.25 0.34
CA VAL A 95 12.31 10.94 0.71
C VAL A 95 11.38 11.43 -0.40
N ILE A 96 10.52 10.55 -0.90
CA ILE A 96 9.41 10.85 -1.80
C ILE A 96 8.12 10.67 -0.98
N SER A 97 7.17 11.57 -1.14
CA SER A 97 5.90 11.45 -0.44
C SER A 97 4.78 12.19 -1.16
N ASP A 98 3.55 11.88 -0.77
CA ASP A 98 2.36 12.53 -1.30
C ASP A 98 2.19 13.95 -0.73
N PRO A 99 1.74 14.94 -1.55
CA PRO A 99 1.48 16.30 -1.08
C PRO A 99 0.33 16.41 -0.05
N ILE A 100 -0.43 15.35 0.19
CA ILE A 100 -1.45 15.29 1.25
C ILE A 100 -0.84 15.56 2.64
N ASN A 101 0.42 15.15 2.87
CA ASN A 101 1.13 15.34 4.13
C ASN A 101 1.41 16.82 4.47
N SER A 102 1.31 17.70 3.49
CA SER A 102 1.34 19.17 3.65
C SER A 102 0.00 19.81 3.30
N LEU A 103 -1.08 19.01 3.18
CA LEU A 103 -2.39 19.46 2.69
C LEU A 103 -2.27 20.29 1.41
N TYR A 104 -1.44 19.76 0.47
CA TYR A 104 -1.14 20.39 -0.83
C TYR A 104 -0.54 21.81 -0.69
N GLY A 105 0.34 22.01 0.29
CA GLY A 105 0.97 23.29 0.61
C GLY A 105 0.11 24.21 1.49
N GLY A 106 -0.96 23.71 2.08
CA GLY A 106 -1.81 24.47 3.00
C GLY A 106 -1.33 24.45 4.45
N LEU A 107 -0.47 23.47 4.81
CA LEU A 107 0.11 23.35 6.14
C LEU A 107 1.53 22.75 6.01
N PRO A 108 2.57 23.33 6.64
CA PRO A 108 3.90 22.75 6.62
C PRO A 108 3.92 21.41 7.37
N SER A 109 4.52 20.38 6.77
CA SER A 109 4.78 19.13 7.46
C SER A 109 6.01 19.28 8.35
N LYS A 110 5.85 19.10 9.66
CA LYS A 110 6.93 19.12 10.67
C LYS A 110 8.10 18.21 10.24
N HIS A 111 7.79 16.96 9.90
CA HIS A 111 8.78 15.96 9.52
C HIS A 111 9.57 16.36 8.27
N PHE A 112 8.90 16.93 7.26
CA PHE A 112 9.57 17.36 6.04
C PHE A 112 10.48 18.58 6.27
N VAL A 113 10.09 19.47 7.19
CA VAL A 113 10.94 20.60 7.61
C VAL A 113 12.19 20.08 8.32
N GLU A 114 12.05 19.17 9.27
CA GLU A 114 13.16 18.57 10.03
C GLU A 114 14.13 17.78 9.13
N LEU A 115 13.61 16.95 8.23
CA LEU A 115 14.42 16.21 7.26
C LEU A 115 15.24 17.15 6.36
N LYS A 116 14.61 18.19 5.80
CA LYS A 116 15.29 19.19 4.97
C LYS A 116 16.34 19.96 5.75
N ALA A 117 16.07 20.31 7.00
CA ALA A 117 17.05 20.97 7.88
C ALA A 117 18.28 20.08 8.17
N ALA A 118 18.10 18.76 8.15
CA ALA A 118 19.17 17.78 8.28
C ALA A 118 19.91 17.47 6.95
N GLY A 119 19.58 18.19 5.86
CA GLY A 119 20.18 17.98 4.55
C GLY A 119 19.63 16.77 3.78
N ILE A 120 18.45 16.29 4.14
CA ILE A 120 17.75 15.18 3.47
C ILE A 120 16.73 15.76 2.49
N PRO A 121 16.89 15.58 1.17
CA PRO A 121 15.90 16.00 0.18
C PRO A 121 14.54 15.32 0.39
N VAL A 122 13.47 16.10 0.36
CA VAL A 122 12.08 15.62 0.37
C VAL A 122 11.40 16.12 -0.88
N THR A 123 10.93 15.17 -1.71
CA THR A 123 10.14 15.44 -2.93
C THR A 123 8.68 15.10 -2.68
N GLN A 124 7.82 16.09 -2.74
CA GLN A 124 6.38 15.87 -2.84
C GLN A 124 6.03 15.63 -4.31
N THR A 125 5.35 14.53 -4.58
CA THR A 125 5.04 14.10 -5.95
C THR A 125 4.16 15.11 -6.68
N ASP A 126 4.49 15.44 -7.93
CA ASP A 126 3.64 16.27 -8.78
C ASP A 126 2.45 15.45 -9.34
N LEU A 127 1.35 15.46 -8.61
CA LEU A 127 0.14 14.75 -8.97
C LEU A 127 -0.59 15.35 -10.18
N THR A 128 -0.20 16.53 -10.66
CA THR A 128 -0.83 17.17 -11.82
C THR A 128 -0.56 16.38 -13.11
N GLN A 129 0.52 15.61 -13.14
CA GLN A 129 0.90 14.74 -14.25
C GLN A 129 0.03 13.47 -14.36
N LEU A 130 -0.73 13.13 -13.32
CA LEU A 130 -1.57 11.94 -13.31
C LEU A 130 -2.88 12.19 -14.05
N ARG A 131 -3.45 11.10 -14.62
CA ARG A 131 -4.79 11.10 -15.20
C ARG A 131 -5.83 11.49 -14.12
N ASP A 132 -6.93 12.04 -14.58
CA ASP A 132 -8.00 12.46 -13.68
C ASP A 132 -8.86 11.29 -13.21
N SER A 133 -8.96 11.11 -11.89
CA SER A 133 -9.92 10.19 -11.29
C SER A 133 -11.36 10.69 -11.46
N ASN A 134 -11.53 12.01 -11.39
CA ASN A 134 -12.79 12.73 -11.57
C ASN A 134 -12.63 13.81 -12.66
N PRO A 135 -12.75 13.46 -13.97
CA PRO A 135 -12.43 14.37 -15.08
C PRO A 135 -13.23 15.67 -15.07
N ALA A 136 -14.53 15.61 -14.75
CA ALA A 136 -15.39 16.79 -14.73
C ALA A 136 -14.93 17.80 -13.67
N TYR A 137 -14.69 17.34 -12.45
CA TYR A 137 -14.19 18.19 -11.38
C TYR A 137 -12.77 18.68 -11.64
N SER A 138 -11.87 17.79 -12.05
CA SER A 138 -10.47 18.15 -12.30
C SER A 138 -10.32 19.14 -13.45
N GLY A 139 -11.19 19.09 -14.46
CA GLY A 139 -11.25 20.10 -15.51
C GLY A 139 -11.63 21.47 -14.98
N PHE A 140 -12.69 21.55 -14.18
CA PHE A 140 -13.10 22.77 -13.47
C PHE A 140 -11.98 23.29 -12.55
N TRP A 141 -11.37 22.42 -11.73
CA TRP A 141 -10.31 22.76 -10.81
C TRP A 141 -9.08 23.35 -11.53
N ARG A 142 -8.63 22.72 -12.64
CA ARG A 142 -7.50 23.24 -13.45
C ARG A 142 -7.74 24.62 -14.01
N LEU A 143 -8.98 24.90 -14.45
CA LEU A 143 -9.30 26.17 -15.09
C LEU A 143 -9.44 27.31 -14.08
N LEU A 144 -10.09 27.06 -12.94
CA LEU A 144 -10.57 28.12 -12.04
C LEU A 144 -9.86 28.17 -10.68
N ILE A 145 -9.11 27.13 -10.29
CA ILE A 145 -8.53 27.05 -8.94
C ILE A 145 -7.03 26.87 -8.98
N GLN A 146 -6.52 25.91 -9.75
CA GLN A 146 -5.11 25.58 -9.86
C GLN A 146 -4.20 26.79 -10.16
N PRO A 147 -4.55 27.74 -11.07
CA PRO A 147 -3.68 28.86 -11.39
C PRO A 147 -3.35 29.78 -10.20
N PHE A 148 -4.18 29.75 -9.16
CA PHE A 148 -3.96 30.56 -7.95
C PHE A 148 -3.07 29.86 -6.92
N GLY A 149 -2.63 28.63 -7.18
CA GLY A 149 -1.83 27.83 -6.27
C GLY A 149 -2.51 27.52 -4.94
N ASN A 150 -1.73 27.24 -3.91
CA ASN A 150 -2.18 27.13 -2.53
C ASN A 150 -1.25 27.98 -1.63
N SER A 151 -1.69 28.28 -0.42
CA SER A 151 -0.92 29.04 0.57
C SER A 151 -1.09 28.42 1.95
N GLU A 152 -0.07 28.54 2.75
CA GLU A 152 -0.13 28.16 4.16
C GLU A 152 -1.16 28.99 4.92
N GLY A 153 -1.77 28.34 5.92
CA GLY A 153 -2.79 28.92 6.76
C GLY A 153 -4.18 29.00 6.09
N GLY A 154 -5.14 29.43 6.84
CA GLY A 154 -6.53 29.53 6.41
C GLY A 154 -7.47 29.60 7.61
N TRP A 155 -8.75 29.39 7.36
CA TRP A 155 -9.79 29.47 8.38
C TRP A 155 -10.61 28.17 8.50
N LEU A 156 -10.37 27.20 7.62
CA LEU A 156 -10.99 25.88 7.71
C LEU A 156 -10.14 24.95 8.58
N PRO A 157 -10.75 24.08 9.39
CA PRO A 157 -10.00 23.10 10.16
C PRO A 157 -9.28 22.13 9.24
N ASN A 158 -8.13 21.62 9.66
CA ASN A 158 -7.48 20.50 9.00
C ASN A 158 -8.40 19.26 9.04
N PRO A 159 -8.73 18.62 7.89
CA PRO A 159 -9.64 17.48 7.87
C PRO A 159 -9.08 16.22 8.53
N PHE A 160 -7.77 16.16 8.78
CA PHE A 160 -7.07 14.97 9.28
C PHE A 160 -6.50 15.11 10.69
N GLY A 161 -6.36 16.33 11.21
CA GLY A 161 -5.73 16.57 12.50
C GLY A 161 -5.85 18.01 12.96
N GLU A 162 -4.85 18.50 13.66
CA GLU A 162 -4.77 19.86 14.16
C GLU A 162 -4.39 20.88 13.05
N GLY A 163 -4.65 22.15 13.30
CA GLY A 163 -4.31 23.25 12.43
C GLY A 163 -5.45 23.74 11.54
N GLN A 164 -5.17 24.80 10.78
CA GLN A 164 -6.13 25.44 9.86
C GLN A 164 -5.53 25.50 8.46
N VAL A 165 -6.38 25.31 7.46
CA VAL A 165 -5.99 25.27 6.04
C VAL A 165 -6.90 26.12 5.18
N SER A 166 -6.45 26.44 3.98
CA SER A 166 -7.23 27.18 3.00
C SER A 166 -8.35 26.31 2.39
N VAL A 167 -9.37 26.94 1.84
CA VAL A 167 -10.40 26.28 1.02
C VAL A 167 -9.76 25.52 -0.15
N ARG A 168 -8.65 26.02 -0.70
CA ARG A 168 -7.94 25.38 -1.84
C ARG A 168 -7.33 24.03 -1.48
N SER A 169 -6.93 23.81 -0.22
CA SER A 169 -6.52 22.50 0.27
C SER A 169 -7.65 21.47 0.16
N TYR A 170 -8.88 21.84 0.58
CA TYR A 170 -10.05 20.97 0.45
C TYR A 170 -10.43 20.72 -1.02
N LEU A 171 -10.37 21.75 -1.84
CA LEU A 171 -10.67 21.63 -3.27
C LEU A 171 -9.63 20.75 -3.99
N ASN A 172 -8.37 20.75 -3.55
CA ASN A 172 -7.35 19.87 -4.11
C ASN A 172 -7.62 18.40 -3.78
N LEU A 173 -8.06 18.08 -2.55
CA LEU A 173 -8.44 16.73 -2.15
C LEU A 173 -9.49 16.09 -3.09
N LEU A 174 -10.42 16.89 -3.63
CA LEU A 174 -11.49 16.40 -4.51
C LEU A 174 -11.01 15.93 -5.90
N ASN A 175 -9.75 16.18 -6.27
CA ASN A 175 -9.14 15.57 -7.46
C ASN A 175 -8.92 14.06 -7.29
N PHE A 176 -8.84 13.57 -6.05
CA PHE A 176 -8.67 12.17 -5.71
C PHE A 176 -7.46 11.51 -6.42
N LYS A 177 -6.35 12.24 -6.53
CA LYS A 177 -5.07 11.74 -7.03
C LYS A 177 -4.12 11.52 -5.87
N ALA A 178 -3.32 10.47 -5.92
CA ALA A 178 -2.34 10.17 -4.89
C ALA A 178 -1.10 9.46 -5.44
N ASN A 179 0.06 9.75 -4.82
CA ASN A 179 1.18 8.84 -4.79
C ASN A 179 0.95 7.87 -3.62
N HIS A 180 0.40 6.71 -3.92
CA HIS A 180 0.03 5.73 -2.91
C HIS A 180 1.09 4.63 -2.72
N ARG A 181 2.28 4.80 -3.30
CA ARG A 181 3.42 3.88 -3.14
C ARG A 181 3.89 3.83 -1.69
N LYS A 182 4.44 2.69 -1.27
CA LYS A 182 4.98 2.46 0.08
C LYS A 182 6.14 1.51 -0.01
N LEU A 183 7.34 2.06 -0.01
CA LEU A 183 8.54 1.27 -0.17
C LEU A 183 9.77 1.91 0.47
N LEU A 184 10.76 1.09 0.72
CA LEU A 184 12.10 1.49 1.11
C LEU A 184 13.11 0.74 0.24
N ILE A 185 14.13 1.44 -0.25
CA ILE A 185 15.31 0.86 -0.87
C ILE A 185 16.52 1.34 -0.07
N ALA A 186 17.36 0.41 0.35
CA ALA A 186 18.61 0.73 1.04
C ALA A 186 19.70 -0.25 0.62
N ASP A 187 20.95 0.14 0.71
CA ASP A 187 22.04 -0.81 0.64
C ASP A 187 22.36 -1.38 2.03
N ASN A 188 22.94 -2.56 2.06
CA ASN A 188 23.50 -3.16 3.28
C ASN A 188 25.05 -3.15 3.28
N GLY A 189 25.65 -2.31 2.45
CA GLY A 189 27.09 -2.22 2.20
C GLY A 189 27.59 -3.14 1.09
N SER A 190 26.92 -4.24 0.78
CA SER A 190 27.31 -5.23 -0.25
C SER A 190 26.32 -5.32 -1.42
N GLU A 191 25.03 -5.10 -1.19
CA GLU A 191 23.99 -5.18 -2.19
C GLU A 191 22.80 -4.27 -1.86
N LEU A 192 21.90 -4.06 -2.83
CA LEU A 192 20.64 -3.37 -2.58
C LEU A 192 19.61 -4.33 -1.99
N THR A 193 18.94 -3.82 -0.96
CA THR A 193 17.76 -4.44 -0.33
C THR A 193 16.55 -3.55 -0.58
N ALA A 194 15.43 -4.14 -0.91
CA ALA A 194 14.16 -3.45 -1.07
C ALA A 194 13.10 -4.01 -0.12
N LEU A 195 12.20 -3.15 0.31
CA LEU A 195 10.99 -3.50 1.05
C LEU A 195 9.80 -2.81 0.41
N VAL A 196 8.79 -3.58 0.02
CA VAL A 196 7.50 -3.07 -0.51
C VAL A 196 6.40 -3.48 0.45
N THR A 197 5.53 -2.55 0.82
CA THR A 197 4.57 -2.75 1.92
C THR A 197 3.21 -2.12 1.67
N SER A 198 2.23 -2.50 2.48
CA SER A 198 0.96 -1.78 2.63
C SER A 198 0.99 -0.75 3.77
N ALA A 199 2.01 -0.77 4.64
CA ALA A 199 2.13 0.09 5.80
C ALA A 199 2.56 1.52 5.47
N ASN A 200 2.15 2.49 6.28
CA ASN A 200 2.60 3.88 6.23
C ASN A 200 3.30 4.28 7.52
N PRO A 201 4.32 5.16 7.49
CA PRO A 201 4.85 5.83 8.67
C PRO A 201 3.89 6.95 9.10
N HIS A 202 2.72 6.55 9.58
CA HIS A 202 1.62 7.42 9.96
C HIS A 202 1.10 6.97 11.32
N ASP A 203 1.13 7.86 12.29
CA ASP A 203 0.84 7.53 13.69
C ASP A 203 -0.58 6.98 13.85
N GLY A 204 -1.57 7.63 13.24
CA GLY A 204 -2.98 7.20 13.28
C GLY A 204 -3.27 5.85 12.61
N SER A 205 -2.32 5.26 11.89
CA SER A 205 -2.44 3.94 11.29
C SER A 205 -1.45 2.92 11.83
N SER A 206 -0.76 3.24 12.93
CA SER A 206 0.28 2.38 13.51
C SER A 206 -0.25 1.02 14.01
N ALA A 207 -1.53 0.92 14.33
CA ALA A 207 -2.18 -0.33 14.72
C ALA A 207 -2.78 -1.13 13.56
N HIS A 208 -2.67 -0.66 12.31
CA HIS A 208 -3.26 -1.36 11.16
C HIS A 208 -2.58 -2.71 10.89
N GLY A 209 -3.36 -3.69 10.44
CA GLY A 209 -2.84 -4.96 9.96
C GLY A 209 -2.27 -4.82 8.56
N ASN A 210 -0.95 -4.91 8.41
CA ASN A 210 -0.23 -4.70 7.16
C ASN A 210 0.59 -5.93 6.75
N VAL A 211 1.07 -5.92 5.51
CA VAL A 211 2.01 -6.90 4.97
C VAL A 211 3.16 -6.22 4.22
N ALA A 212 4.30 -6.88 4.16
CA ALA A 212 5.44 -6.45 3.37
C ALA A 212 6.23 -7.63 2.81
N LEU A 213 6.99 -7.37 1.75
CA LEU A 213 8.05 -8.23 1.26
C LEU A 213 9.37 -7.47 1.29
N ARG A 214 10.36 -8.02 2.00
CA ARG A 214 11.77 -7.62 1.92
C ARG A 214 12.49 -8.59 1.01
N PHE A 215 13.38 -8.09 0.17
CA PHE A 215 14.17 -8.93 -0.76
C PHE A 215 15.44 -8.24 -1.19
N ASN A 216 16.45 -9.04 -1.54
CA ASN A 216 17.72 -8.60 -2.11
C ASN A 216 17.83 -9.05 -3.56
N GLY A 217 18.77 -8.43 -4.30
CA GLY A 217 19.14 -8.85 -5.64
C GLY A 217 18.64 -7.92 -6.76
N PRO A 218 18.65 -8.39 -8.02
CA PRO A 218 18.39 -7.54 -9.19
C PRO A 218 17.03 -6.85 -9.21
N ALA A 219 15.99 -7.41 -8.56
CA ALA A 219 14.67 -6.78 -8.47
C ALA A 219 14.67 -5.49 -7.62
N ALA A 220 15.59 -5.36 -6.64
CA ALA A 220 15.76 -4.12 -5.90
C ALA A 220 16.29 -2.98 -6.78
N TRP A 221 17.11 -3.30 -7.77
CA TRP A 221 17.57 -2.36 -8.79
C TRP A 221 16.45 -1.95 -9.73
N ASP A 222 15.61 -2.90 -10.16
CA ASP A 222 14.46 -2.60 -11.00
C ASP A 222 13.47 -1.67 -10.26
N LEU A 223 13.30 -1.85 -8.93
CA LEU A 223 12.52 -0.94 -8.10
C LEU A 223 13.16 0.45 -8.02
N LEU A 224 14.49 0.54 -7.88
CA LEU A 224 15.21 1.82 -7.87
C LEU A 224 15.01 2.58 -9.20
N GLU A 225 15.04 1.90 -10.34
CA GLU A 225 14.77 2.52 -11.64
C GLU A 225 13.32 3.05 -11.74
N SER A 226 12.34 2.31 -11.19
CA SER A 226 10.96 2.81 -11.09
C SER A 226 10.87 4.08 -10.24
N GLU A 227 11.62 4.16 -9.13
CA GLU A 227 11.62 5.35 -8.27
C GLU A 227 12.38 6.55 -8.90
N LYS A 228 13.39 6.31 -9.72
CA LYS A 228 14.00 7.38 -10.52
C LYS A 228 12.98 7.99 -11.49
N ALA A 229 12.11 7.18 -12.10
CA ALA A 229 11.02 7.68 -12.93
C ALA A 229 10.00 8.49 -12.11
N MET A 230 9.77 8.13 -10.85
CA MET A 230 8.92 8.90 -9.93
C MET A 230 9.51 10.27 -9.58
N LEU A 231 10.82 10.33 -9.35
CA LEU A 231 11.51 11.62 -9.15
C LEU A 231 11.44 12.48 -10.41
N ALA A 232 11.70 11.88 -11.58
CA ALA A 232 11.62 12.57 -12.87
C ALA A 232 10.21 13.13 -13.16
N LEU A 233 9.14 12.42 -12.76
CA LEU A 233 7.74 12.89 -12.82
C LEU A 233 7.58 14.25 -12.10
N SER A 234 8.32 14.46 -11.03
CA SER A 234 8.30 15.70 -10.22
C SER A 234 9.43 16.67 -10.57
N GLY A 235 10.10 16.48 -11.71
CA GLY A 235 11.22 17.33 -12.16
C GLY A 235 12.45 17.22 -11.26
N LYS A 236 12.63 16.09 -10.59
CA LYS A 236 13.76 15.81 -9.70
C LYS A 236 14.57 14.62 -10.21
N ALA A 237 15.77 14.49 -9.72
CA ALA A 237 16.64 13.35 -9.99
C ALA A 237 17.29 12.87 -8.69
N LEU A 238 17.59 11.59 -8.64
CA LEU A 238 18.42 11.04 -7.59
C LEU A 238 19.88 11.49 -7.81
N ALA A 239 20.56 11.89 -6.75
CA ALA A 239 21.97 12.19 -6.83
C ALA A 239 22.76 10.94 -7.24
N GLU A 240 23.81 11.12 -8.03
CA GLU A 240 24.70 10.01 -8.37
C GLU A 240 25.40 9.52 -7.10
N VAL A 241 25.43 8.22 -6.92
CA VAL A 241 26.07 7.55 -5.79
C VAL A 241 26.70 6.25 -6.27
N ALA A 242 27.88 5.94 -5.74
CA ALA A 242 28.52 4.66 -5.98
C ALA A 242 27.74 3.56 -5.24
N LEU A 243 26.93 2.83 -5.99
CA LEU A 243 26.14 1.71 -5.45
C LEU A 243 26.94 0.41 -5.50
N PRO A 244 26.63 -0.56 -4.62
CA PRO A 244 27.16 -1.91 -4.75
C PRO A 244 26.91 -2.48 -6.14
N GLN A 245 27.77 -3.37 -6.61
CA GLN A 245 27.58 -3.97 -7.93
C GLN A 245 26.27 -4.75 -8.00
N LYS A 246 25.56 -4.61 -9.12
CA LYS A 246 24.36 -5.40 -9.39
C LYS A 246 24.77 -6.86 -9.59
N ALA A 247 24.36 -7.74 -8.68
CA ALA A 247 24.54 -9.17 -8.88
C ALA A 247 23.69 -9.64 -10.06
N GLU A 248 24.28 -10.28 -11.07
CA GLU A 248 23.56 -10.68 -12.27
C GLU A 248 22.75 -11.97 -12.08
N ASN A 249 23.27 -12.91 -11.28
CA ASN A 249 22.60 -14.18 -10.98
C ASN A 249 22.82 -14.56 -9.52
N THR A 250 21.74 -14.92 -8.86
CA THR A 250 21.76 -15.55 -7.53
C THR A 250 21.30 -17.00 -7.66
N ASP A 251 21.97 -17.90 -6.97
CA ASP A 251 21.55 -19.29 -6.88
C ASP A 251 20.35 -19.40 -5.94
N SER A 252 19.17 -19.04 -6.45
CA SER A 252 17.91 -18.99 -5.70
C SER A 252 16.78 -19.57 -6.52
N ASN A 253 15.92 -20.36 -5.87
CA ASN A 253 14.69 -20.89 -6.45
C ASN A 253 13.48 -19.94 -6.28
N LEU A 254 13.72 -18.73 -5.78
CA LEU A 254 12.73 -17.67 -5.67
C LEU A 254 12.99 -16.59 -6.72
N SER A 255 11.93 -16.12 -7.33
CA SER A 255 11.98 -14.94 -8.19
C SER A 255 11.05 -13.85 -7.68
N VAL A 256 11.47 -12.59 -7.86
CA VAL A 256 10.68 -11.39 -7.56
C VAL A 256 10.53 -10.57 -8.83
N GLN A 257 9.34 -10.00 -9.01
CA GLN A 257 8.99 -9.08 -10.09
C GLN A 257 8.33 -7.85 -9.50
N VAL A 258 8.80 -6.67 -9.91
CA VAL A 258 8.18 -5.39 -9.55
C VAL A 258 7.11 -5.05 -10.59
N VAL A 259 5.92 -4.66 -10.13
CA VAL A 259 4.80 -4.20 -10.96
C VAL A 259 4.20 -2.94 -10.37
N THR A 260 3.92 -1.96 -11.22
CA THR A 260 3.40 -0.67 -10.77
C THR A 260 2.13 -0.30 -11.54
N GLU A 261 1.28 0.51 -10.95
CA GLU A 261 0.06 1.06 -11.56
C GLU A 261 -0.81 -0.03 -12.22
N ASN A 262 -1.17 0.13 -13.50
CA ASN A 262 -2.02 -0.84 -14.23
C ASN A 262 -1.35 -2.21 -14.45
N ALA A 263 -0.02 -2.30 -14.38
CA ALA A 263 0.65 -3.59 -14.44
C ALA A 263 0.26 -4.50 -13.25
N VAL A 264 -0.14 -3.91 -12.11
CA VAL A 264 -0.66 -4.67 -10.97
C VAL A 264 -1.99 -5.35 -11.30
N GLU A 265 -2.90 -4.64 -12.00
CA GLU A 265 -4.16 -5.22 -12.50
C GLU A 265 -3.90 -6.40 -13.41
N GLN A 266 -3.07 -6.19 -14.44
CA GLN A 266 -2.74 -7.22 -15.42
C GLN A 266 -2.14 -8.46 -14.75
N ALA A 267 -1.23 -8.27 -13.80
CA ALA A 267 -0.61 -9.36 -13.04
C ALA A 267 -1.63 -10.09 -12.16
N SER A 268 -2.51 -9.36 -11.48
CA SER A 268 -3.57 -9.93 -10.63
C SER A 268 -4.56 -10.75 -11.45
N LEU A 269 -5.02 -10.22 -12.57
CA LEU A 269 -5.91 -10.92 -13.51
C LEU A 269 -5.25 -12.17 -14.09
N ALA A 270 -3.99 -12.07 -14.50
CA ALA A 270 -3.23 -13.22 -14.99
C ALA A 270 -3.14 -14.33 -13.92
N MET A 271 -2.84 -13.96 -12.68
CA MET A 271 -2.73 -14.88 -11.55
C MET A 271 -4.08 -15.58 -11.24
N ILE A 272 -5.19 -14.83 -11.25
CA ILE A 272 -6.53 -15.39 -11.02
C ILE A 272 -6.98 -16.27 -12.20
N ASN A 273 -6.73 -15.83 -13.43
CA ASN A 273 -7.19 -16.53 -14.63
C ASN A 273 -6.39 -17.80 -14.94
N GLN A 274 -5.13 -17.89 -14.51
CA GLN A 274 -4.29 -19.08 -14.65
C GLN A 274 -4.64 -20.19 -13.64
N ALA A 275 -5.35 -19.86 -12.56
CA ALA A 275 -5.76 -20.83 -11.55
C ALA A 275 -6.72 -21.88 -12.12
N LYS A 276 -6.43 -23.16 -11.85
CA LYS A 276 -7.14 -24.33 -12.35
C LYS A 276 -8.01 -24.95 -11.26
N SER A 277 -8.91 -25.85 -11.67
CA SER A 277 -9.72 -26.63 -10.73
C SER A 277 -8.83 -27.32 -9.68
N GLY A 278 -9.18 -27.16 -8.41
CA GLY A 278 -8.46 -27.68 -7.25
C GLY A 278 -7.31 -26.82 -6.75
N ASP A 279 -6.83 -25.82 -7.52
CA ASP A 279 -5.90 -24.83 -7.01
C ASP A 279 -6.55 -24.00 -5.89
N LYS A 280 -5.71 -23.42 -5.03
CA LYS A 280 -6.17 -22.55 -3.94
C LYS A 280 -5.76 -21.10 -4.20
N LEU A 281 -6.72 -20.21 -4.00
CA LEU A 281 -6.51 -18.78 -4.14
C LEU A 281 -7.02 -18.07 -2.88
N ASP A 282 -6.10 -17.53 -2.10
CA ASP A 282 -6.37 -16.81 -0.87
C ASP A 282 -6.14 -15.31 -1.09
N MET A 283 -7.07 -14.48 -0.66
CA MET A 283 -7.02 -13.03 -0.78
C MET A 283 -7.29 -12.35 0.56
N ALA A 284 -6.47 -11.36 0.93
CA ALA A 284 -6.77 -10.41 2.00
C ALA A 284 -6.69 -8.99 1.44
N MET A 285 -7.80 -8.22 1.52
CA MET A 285 -7.90 -6.95 0.81
C MET A 285 -8.61 -5.88 1.62
N PHE A 286 -8.00 -4.69 1.70
CA PHE A 286 -8.58 -3.52 2.36
C PHE A 286 -9.75 -2.94 1.55
N TYR A 287 -9.56 -2.69 0.22
CA TYR A 287 -10.63 -2.29 -0.69
C TYR A 287 -10.66 -3.20 -1.93
N LEU A 288 -11.82 -3.78 -2.19
CA LEU A 288 -12.10 -4.60 -3.37
C LEU A 288 -13.37 -4.07 -4.05
N SER A 289 -13.23 -3.49 -5.24
CA SER A 289 -14.36 -2.96 -6.01
C SER A 289 -14.17 -3.05 -7.52
N ASP A 290 -12.94 -3.27 -7.98
CA ASP A 290 -12.63 -3.37 -9.40
C ASP A 290 -13.43 -4.51 -10.05
N ARG A 291 -14.13 -4.18 -11.16
CA ARG A 291 -15.08 -5.10 -11.77
C ARG A 291 -14.41 -6.27 -12.46
N ASP A 292 -13.28 -6.03 -13.10
CA ASP A 292 -12.57 -7.09 -13.82
C ASP A 292 -12.00 -8.12 -12.83
N ILE A 293 -11.50 -7.66 -11.69
CA ILE A 293 -11.04 -8.54 -10.59
C ILE A 293 -12.22 -9.33 -10.00
N VAL A 294 -13.36 -8.69 -9.71
CA VAL A 294 -14.53 -9.35 -9.12
C VAL A 294 -15.07 -10.43 -10.08
N GLU A 295 -15.19 -10.13 -11.37
CA GLU A 295 -15.64 -11.10 -12.37
C GLU A 295 -14.64 -12.24 -12.57
N ALA A 296 -13.32 -11.94 -12.53
CA ALA A 296 -12.27 -12.96 -12.60
C ALA A 296 -12.34 -13.94 -11.42
N LEU A 297 -12.61 -13.45 -10.19
CA LEU A 297 -12.78 -14.30 -8.99
C LEU A 297 -14.02 -15.20 -9.14
N LYS A 298 -15.14 -14.66 -9.59
CA LYS A 298 -16.37 -15.45 -9.84
C LYS A 298 -16.13 -16.52 -10.91
N SER A 299 -15.44 -16.16 -11.98
CA SER A 299 -15.06 -17.09 -13.03
C SER A 299 -14.11 -18.19 -12.51
N ALA A 300 -13.16 -17.86 -11.65
CA ALA A 300 -12.28 -18.83 -11.01
C ALA A 300 -13.07 -19.82 -10.12
N GLN A 301 -14.05 -19.33 -9.36
CA GLN A 301 -14.96 -20.19 -8.58
C GLN A 301 -15.72 -21.17 -9.49
N THR A 302 -16.24 -20.69 -10.61
CA THR A 302 -16.95 -21.54 -11.60
C THR A 302 -16.03 -22.61 -12.20
N ARG A 303 -14.73 -22.31 -12.35
CA ARG A 303 -13.73 -23.28 -12.81
C ARG A 303 -13.33 -24.34 -11.75
N GLY A 304 -13.81 -24.19 -10.51
CA GLY A 304 -13.51 -25.12 -9.41
C GLY A 304 -12.22 -24.75 -8.64
N VAL A 305 -11.78 -23.52 -8.70
CA VAL A 305 -10.71 -22.99 -7.84
C VAL A 305 -11.28 -22.84 -6.42
N VAL A 306 -10.51 -23.21 -5.41
CA VAL A 306 -10.88 -23.03 -4.00
C VAL A 306 -10.51 -21.62 -3.55
N LEU A 307 -11.50 -20.73 -3.38
CA LEU A 307 -11.29 -19.35 -3.00
C LEU A 307 -11.62 -19.08 -1.53
N ARG A 308 -10.75 -18.31 -0.86
CA ARG A 308 -11.01 -17.72 0.46
C ARG A 308 -10.69 -16.23 0.40
N VAL A 309 -11.66 -15.40 0.76
CA VAL A 309 -11.54 -13.93 0.68
C VAL A 309 -11.75 -13.31 2.05
N LEU A 310 -10.72 -12.67 2.59
CA LEU A 310 -10.74 -11.92 3.85
C LEU A 310 -10.76 -10.42 3.55
N LEU A 311 -11.82 -9.74 3.95
CA LEU A 311 -12.02 -8.31 3.65
C LEU A 311 -12.07 -7.47 4.92
N ASP A 312 -11.58 -6.24 4.83
CA ASP A 312 -11.91 -5.20 5.81
C ASP A 312 -13.41 -4.87 5.71
N PRO A 313 -14.17 -4.77 6.82
CA PRO A 313 -15.59 -4.45 6.78
C PRO A 313 -15.90 -3.01 6.36
N ASN A 314 -14.88 -2.20 6.13
CA ASN A 314 -14.93 -0.77 5.80
C ASN A 314 -15.87 0.02 6.75
N LYS A 315 -15.75 -0.28 8.05
CA LYS A 315 -16.58 0.38 9.08
C LYS A 315 -15.88 1.55 9.75
N ASP A 316 -14.54 1.54 9.80
CA ASP A 316 -13.74 2.51 10.54
C ASP A 316 -12.72 3.24 9.65
N ALA A 317 -12.50 4.52 9.93
CA ALA A 317 -11.46 5.33 9.32
C ALA A 317 -11.05 6.47 10.25
N PHE A 318 -9.94 6.32 10.95
CA PHE A 318 -9.37 7.36 11.82
C PHE A 318 -10.41 7.98 12.77
N GLY A 319 -11.12 7.10 13.51
CA GLY A 319 -12.19 7.50 14.44
C GLY A 319 -13.49 7.96 13.80
N ARG A 320 -13.68 7.74 12.50
CA ARG A 320 -14.93 8.01 11.79
C ARG A 320 -15.56 6.70 11.33
N GLN A 321 -16.88 6.56 11.56
CA GLN A 321 -17.62 5.43 11.01
C GLN A 321 -17.84 5.58 9.51
N LYS A 322 -17.60 4.50 8.77
CA LYS A 322 -17.89 4.35 7.34
C LYS A 322 -19.14 3.51 7.12
N ASN A 323 -19.64 3.54 5.90
CA ASN A 323 -20.87 2.86 5.49
C ASN A 323 -20.68 1.44 4.93
N GLY A 324 -19.47 0.89 4.98
CA GLY A 324 -19.16 -0.45 4.48
C GLY A 324 -18.88 -0.56 2.97
N ILE A 325 -18.94 0.56 2.24
CA ILE A 325 -18.64 0.60 0.80
C ILE A 325 -17.12 0.75 0.61
N PRO A 326 -16.51 0.00 -0.33
CA PRO A 326 -17.14 -0.88 -1.33
C PRO A 326 -17.29 -2.35 -0.90
N ASN A 327 -16.64 -2.79 0.17
CA ASN A 327 -16.42 -4.21 0.43
C ASN A 327 -17.73 -4.97 0.74
N ARG A 328 -18.67 -4.38 1.50
CA ARG A 328 -19.90 -5.12 1.87
C ARG A 328 -20.76 -5.49 0.67
N PRO A 329 -21.10 -4.58 -0.28
CA PRO A 329 -21.81 -4.97 -1.48
C PRO A 329 -21.03 -5.93 -2.39
N VAL A 330 -19.70 -5.81 -2.48
CA VAL A 330 -18.86 -6.75 -3.24
C VAL A 330 -18.85 -8.13 -2.57
N ALA A 331 -18.72 -8.20 -1.25
CA ALA A 331 -18.79 -9.46 -0.51
C ALA A 331 -20.10 -10.18 -0.72
N HIS A 332 -21.23 -9.45 -0.75
CA HIS A 332 -22.54 -10.04 -1.09
C HIS A 332 -22.53 -10.66 -2.50
N GLU A 333 -21.96 -9.96 -3.49
CA GLU A 333 -21.85 -10.47 -4.85
C GLU A 333 -20.95 -11.73 -4.94
N LEU A 334 -19.86 -11.77 -4.19
CA LEU A 334 -18.96 -12.92 -4.14
C LEU A 334 -19.61 -14.13 -3.45
N THR A 335 -20.31 -13.93 -2.34
CA THR A 335 -21.02 -15.02 -1.64
C THR A 335 -22.17 -15.59 -2.47
N GLN A 336 -22.89 -14.77 -3.23
CA GLN A 336 -23.89 -15.25 -4.20
C GLN A 336 -23.27 -16.12 -5.31
N ALA A 337 -21.99 -15.91 -5.63
CA ALA A 337 -21.25 -16.76 -6.56
C ALA A 337 -20.63 -18.03 -5.89
N GLY A 338 -20.89 -18.27 -4.61
CA GLY A 338 -20.37 -19.41 -3.86
C GLY A 338 -18.96 -19.26 -3.31
N ILE A 339 -18.41 -18.04 -3.33
CA ILE A 339 -17.09 -17.75 -2.76
C ILE A 339 -17.23 -17.54 -1.24
N ILE A 340 -16.33 -18.14 -0.47
CA ILE A 340 -16.33 -17.98 0.99
C ILE A 340 -15.65 -16.66 1.34
N VAL A 341 -16.38 -15.80 2.05
CA VAL A 341 -15.91 -14.50 2.53
C VAL A 341 -15.94 -14.46 4.06
N ARG A 342 -14.90 -13.91 4.67
CA ARG A 342 -14.84 -13.52 6.08
C ARG A 342 -14.46 -12.05 6.21
N TRP A 343 -14.80 -11.45 7.33
CA TRP A 343 -14.43 -10.08 7.66
C TRP A 343 -13.31 -10.05 8.67
N CYS A 344 -12.40 -9.10 8.52
CA CYS A 344 -11.49 -8.77 9.60
C CYS A 344 -12.29 -8.23 10.82
N ASP A 345 -11.90 -8.66 12.01
CA ASP A 345 -12.44 -8.15 13.27
C ASP A 345 -11.64 -6.90 13.68
N THR A 346 -12.11 -5.73 13.22
CA THR A 346 -11.46 -4.43 13.47
C THR A 346 -12.17 -3.66 14.59
N HIS A 347 -11.40 -2.88 15.38
CA HIS A 347 -11.88 -2.12 16.53
C HIS A 347 -11.35 -0.67 16.52
N GLY A 348 -11.36 -0.03 15.32
CA GLY A 348 -10.83 1.30 15.06
C GLY A 348 -9.69 1.28 14.05
N GLU A 349 -8.79 0.33 14.16
CA GLU A 349 -7.76 0.06 13.17
C GLU A 349 -8.34 -0.60 11.90
N GLN A 350 -7.53 -0.69 10.85
CA GLN A 350 -7.91 -1.27 9.57
C GLN A 350 -7.14 -2.56 9.27
N CYS A 351 -7.80 -3.50 8.61
CA CYS A 351 -7.17 -4.65 7.98
C CYS A 351 -6.61 -4.21 6.62
N HIS A 352 -5.44 -3.55 6.66
CA HIS A 352 -4.94 -2.74 5.56
C HIS A 352 -4.07 -3.52 4.57
N ALA A 353 -4.01 -4.84 4.69
CA ALA A 353 -3.29 -5.70 3.76
C ALA A 353 -3.86 -5.62 2.33
N LYS A 354 -2.99 -5.73 1.33
CA LYS A 354 -3.29 -5.98 -0.08
C LYS A 354 -2.44 -7.16 -0.49
N TRP A 355 -3.05 -8.33 -0.47
CA TRP A 355 -2.34 -9.60 -0.59
C TRP A 355 -3.18 -10.63 -1.34
N LEU A 356 -2.55 -11.32 -2.27
CA LEU A 356 -3.14 -12.39 -3.06
C LEU A 356 -2.14 -13.53 -3.18
N MET A 357 -2.55 -14.78 -2.93
CA MET A 357 -1.71 -15.95 -3.05
C MET A 357 -2.40 -17.05 -3.84
N HIS A 358 -1.78 -17.47 -4.94
CA HIS A 358 -2.18 -18.62 -5.73
C HIS A 358 -1.26 -19.80 -5.43
N ARG A 359 -1.84 -20.94 -5.12
CA ARG A 359 -1.15 -22.20 -4.86
C ARG A 359 -1.62 -23.24 -5.86
N GLY A 360 -0.83 -23.47 -6.90
CA GLY A 360 -1.02 -24.53 -7.90
C GLY A 360 -0.22 -25.79 -7.57
N ALA A 361 -0.31 -26.80 -8.45
CA ALA A 361 0.32 -28.11 -8.24
C ALA A 361 1.86 -28.09 -8.21
N GLY A 362 2.52 -27.10 -8.81
CA GLY A 362 3.99 -27.05 -8.93
C GLY A 362 4.62 -25.79 -8.38
N GLU A 363 3.92 -24.68 -8.40
CA GLU A 363 4.46 -23.37 -8.05
C GLU A 363 3.45 -22.58 -7.22
N THR A 364 3.98 -21.76 -6.33
CA THR A 364 3.20 -20.76 -5.58
C THR A 364 3.58 -19.38 -6.05
N THR A 365 2.59 -18.54 -6.27
CA THR A 365 2.74 -17.13 -6.58
C THR A 365 2.05 -16.28 -5.51
N MET A 366 2.74 -15.26 -5.02
CA MET A 366 2.19 -14.31 -4.04
C MET A 366 2.40 -12.89 -4.54
N LEU A 367 1.35 -12.08 -4.54
CA LEU A 367 1.36 -10.66 -4.87
C LEU A 367 1.00 -9.85 -3.62
N LEU A 368 1.77 -8.81 -3.33
CA LEU A 368 1.47 -7.85 -2.26
C LEU A 368 2.08 -6.48 -2.53
N GLY A 369 1.59 -5.46 -1.85
CA GLY A 369 2.12 -4.10 -1.96
C GLY A 369 1.13 -3.04 -1.49
N SER A 370 1.16 -1.88 -2.14
CA SER A 370 0.33 -0.73 -1.79
C SER A 370 -1.08 -0.77 -2.40
N THR A 371 -1.28 -1.57 -3.46
CA THR A 371 -2.39 -1.46 -4.41
C THR A 371 -3.69 -2.06 -3.89
N ASN A 372 -4.70 -1.23 -3.59
CA ASN A 372 -6.07 -1.69 -3.42
C ASN A 372 -6.65 -2.16 -4.77
N PHE A 373 -7.55 -3.12 -4.72
CA PHE A 373 -8.21 -3.61 -5.93
C PHE A 373 -9.47 -2.78 -6.26
N THR A 374 -9.23 -1.52 -6.57
CA THR A 374 -10.23 -0.55 -7.00
C THR A 374 -9.81 0.09 -8.31
N ARG A 375 -10.77 0.60 -9.08
CA ARG A 375 -10.49 1.28 -10.35
C ARG A 375 -9.41 2.37 -10.21
N ARG A 376 -9.46 3.15 -9.14
CA ARG A 376 -8.48 4.24 -8.93
C ARG A 376 -7.05 3.73 -8.83
N ASN A 377 -6.85 2.64 -8.12
CA ASN A 377 -5.54 2.08 -7.85
C ASN A 377 -5.01 1.21 -9.02
N LEU A 378 -5.92 0.57 -9.79
CA LEU A 378 -5.55 -0.34 -10.87
C LEU A 378 -5.50 0.31 -12.27
N HIS A 379 -6.27 1.37 -12.53
CA HIS A 379 -6.41 1.94 -13.87
C HIS A 379 -5.56 3.19 -14.13
N ASN A 380 -4.35 3.27 -13.58
CA ASN A 380 -3.42 4.40 -13.79
C ASN A 380 -3.97 5.77 -13.32
N LEU A 381 -4.72 5.80 -12.22
CA LEU A 381 -5.26 7.05 -11.67
C LEU A 381 -4.51 7.48 -10.40
N ASN A 382 -4.00 6.52 -9.63
CA ASN A 382 -3.02 6.71 -8.56
C ASN A 382 -1.67 6.10 -8.96
N LEU A 383 -0.63 6.39 -8.19
CA LEU A 383 0.66 5.73 -8.27
C LEU A 383 0.71 4.61 -7.22
N GLU A 384 1.09 3.42 -7.65
CA GLU A 384 1.07 2.21 -6.84
C GLU A 384 2.32 1.36 -7.09
N THR A 385 2.72 0.58 -6.10
CA THR A 385 3.79 -0.42 -6.26
C THR A 385 3.39 -1.71 -5.58
N SER A 386 3.53 -2.81 -6.29
CA SER A 386 3.38 -4.17 -5.77
C SER A 386 4.52 -5.05 -6.27
N VAL A 387 4.72 -6.16 -5.59
CA VAL A 387 5.70 -7.19 -5.97
C VAL A 387 5.03 -8.54 -6.07
N ILE A 388 5.52 -9.32 -7.02
CA ILE A 388 5.13 -10.71 -7.21
C ILE A 388 6.34 -11.57 -6.87
N VAL A 389 6.16 -12.53 -5.97
CA VAL A 389 7.15 -13.56 -5.69
C VAL A 389 6.64 -14.91 -6.15
N LYS A 390 7.52 -15.69 -6.83
CA LYS A 390 7.22 -17.03 -7.33
C LYS A 390 8.29 -18.03 -6.89
N GLY A 391 7.87 -19.25 -6.67
CA GLY A 391 8.75 -20.35 -6.34
C GLY A 391 8.06 -21.55 -5.70
N PRO A 392 8.84 -22.48 -5.11
CA PRO A 392 8.30 -23.68 -4.47
C PRO A 392 7.42 -23.36 -3.27
N ALA A 393 6.31 -24.06 -3.12
CA ALA A 393 5.32 -23.86 -2.05
C ALA A 393 5.90 -23.97 -0.62
N ASN A 394 7.00 -24.71 -0.45
CA ASN A 394 7.68 -24.89 0.82
C ASN A 394 8.72 -23.79 1.12
N ALA A 395 8.96 -22.84 0.25
CA ALA A 395 9.86 -21.73 0.53
C ALA A 395 9.33 -20.83 1.67
N ALA A 396 10.24 -20.24 2.43
CA ALA A 396 9.93 -19.53 3.66
C ALA A 396 8.88 -18.41 3.50
N PRO A 397 8.94 -17.51 2.47
CA PRO A 397 7.95 -16.46 2.33
C PRO A 397 6.54 -17.00 2.12
N PHE A 398 6.37 -18.09 1.36
CA PHE A 398 5.05 -18.69 1.13
C PHE A 398 4.52 -19.41 2.38
N ARG A 399 5.38 -20.12 3.13
CA ARG A 399 4.95 -20.72 4.41
C ARG A 399 4.49 -19.65 5.40
N ARG A 400 5.25 -18.54 5.53
CA ARG A 400 4.89 -17.44 6.43
C ARG A 400 3.62 -16.72 5.99
N GLY A 401 3.48 -16.40 4.69
CA GLY A 401 2.27 -15.79 4.13
C GLY A 401 1.02 -16.66 4.33
N ARG A 402 1.14 -17.97 4.08
CA ARG A 402 0.05 -18.91 4.33
C ARG A 402 -0.30 -18.99 5.82
N SER A 403 0.70 -19.15 6.70
CA SER A 403 0.45 -19.18 8.15
C SER A 403 -0.22 -17.92 8.65
N TRP A 404 0.23 -16.76 8.18
CA TRP A 404 -0.37 -15.46 8.48
C TRP A 404 -1.85 -15.38 8.06
N PHE A 405 -2.19 -15.90 6.88
CA PHE A 405 -3.58 -15.93 6.39
C PHE A 405 -4.41 -16.96 7.15
N ASP A 406 -3.90 -18.18 7.36
CA ASP A 406 -4.60 -19.26 8.07
C ASP A 406 -4.86 -18.89 9.55
N GLU A 407 -3.92 -18.21 10.22
CA GLU A 407 -4.13 -17.66 11.58
C GLU A 407 -5.37 -16.76 11.64
N ARG A 408 -5.52 -15.88 10.66
CA ARG A 408 -6.64 -14.94 10.56
C ARG A 408 -7.94 -15.63 10.16
N TRP A 409 -7.84 -16.52 9.21
CA TRP A 409 -9.01 -17.24 8.68
C TRP A 409 -9.67 -18.14 9.72
N HIS A 410 -8.88 -18.78 10.56
CA HIS A 410 -9.35 -19.76 11.55
C HIS A 410 -9.30 -19.27 12.99
N ASN A 411 -8.89 -18.02 13.24
CA ASN A 411 -8.71 -17.49 14.60
C ASN A 411 -7.82 -18.41 15.46
N LEU A 412 -6.66 -18.79 14.94
CA LEU A 412 -5.78 -19.76 15.60
C LEU A 412 -5.14 -19.19 16.87
N TYR A 413 -4.73 -20.07 17.76
CA TYR A 413 -3.99 -19.76 19.00
C TYR A 413 -4.76 -18.87 19.99
N GLY A 414 -6.11 -18.98 20.03
CA GLY A 414 -6.95 -18.17 20.91
C GLY A 414 -7.01 -16.68 20.52
N ARG A 415 -6.52 -16.33 19.34
CA ARG A 415 -6.51 -14.95 18.83
C ARG A 415 -7.66 -14.73 17.87
N HIS A 416 -8.43 -13.68 18.08
CA HIS A 416 -9.54 -13.29 17.21
C HIS A 416 -9.07 -12.24 16.20
N TYR A 417 -9.08 -12.60 14.93
CA TYR A 417 -8.69 -11.77 13.79
C TYR A 417 -9.84 -11.52 12.83
N SER A 418 -10.82 -12.42 12.79
CA SER A 418 -11.88 -12.38 11.80
C SER A 418 -13.20 -12.90 12.35
N VAL A 419 -14.27 -12.43 11.73
CA VAL A 419 -15.65 -12.85 11.99
C VAL A 419 -16.30 -13.37 10.70
N ASP A 420 -17.40 -14.10 10.86
CA ASP A 420 -18.13 -14.69 9.73
C ASP A 420 -18.84 -13.63 8.89
N TYR A 421 -19.15 -13.97 7.64
CA TYR A 421 -19.75 -13.08 6.65
C TYR A 421 -21.03 -12.38 7.19
N GLU A 422 -21.85 -13.07 7.95
CA GLU A 422 -23.12 -12.60 8.49
C GLU A 422 -22.98 -11.37 9.40
N ASN A 423 -21.82 -11.18 10.02
CA ASN A 423 -21.60 -10.04 10.95
C ASN A 423 -21.70 -8.67 10.29
N TYR A 424 -21.34 -8.58 9.00
CA TYR A 424 -21.37 -7.32 8.24
C TYR A 424 -22.03 -7.50 6.86
N ALA A 425 -22.83 -8.55 6.68
CA ALA A 425 -23.57 -8.78 5.44
C ALA A 425 -24.46 -7.58 5.10
N ASP A 426 -24.43 -7.15 3.85
CA ASP A 426 -25.28 -6.06 3.35
C ASP A 426 -25.90 -6.47 2.01
N GLU A 427 -27.13 -6.97 2.08
CA GLU A 427 -27.90 -7.46 0.93
C GLU A 427 -28.73 -6.36 0.24
N ARG A 428 -28.65 -5.13 0.76
CA ARG A 428 -29.43 -4.01 0.20
C ARG A 428 -28.96 -3.66 -1.20
N ARG A 429 -29.89 -3.38 -2.09
CA ARG A 429 -29.61 -3.01 -3.49
C ARG A 429 -28.97 -1.60 -3.62
N TRP A 430 -29.30 -0.69 -2.70
CA TRP A 430 -28.80 0.68 -2.77
C TRP A 430 -27.27 0.80 -2.64
N PRO A 431 -26.61 0.17 -1.66
CA PRO A 431 -25.14 0.19 -1.60
C PRO A 431 -24.48 -0.41 -2.85
N GLN A 432 -25.11 -1.44 -3.47
CA GLN A 432 -24.60 -2.02 -4.72
C GLN A 432 -24.64 -1.02 -5.88
N LEU A 433 -25.77 -0.32 -6.06
CA LEU A 433 -25.90 0.72 -7.07
C LEU A 433 -24.95 1.88 -6.82
N LEU A 434 -24.79 2.28 -5.55
CA LEU A 434 -23.94 3.39 -5.16
C LEU A 434 -22.48 3.10 -5.46
N TYR A 435 -21.92 1.95 -5.00
CA TYR A 435 -20.51 1.67 -5.26
C TYR A 435 -20.21 1.51 -6.76
N ARG A 436 -21.13 0.90 -7.52
CA ARG A 436 -20.97 0.79 -8.98
C ARG A 436 -20.98 2.16 -9.67
N SER A 437 -21.83 3.07 -9.23
CA SER A 437 -21.84 4.46 -9.72
C SER A 437 -20.56 5.19 -9.34
N MET A 438 -20.05 5.01 -8.12
CA MET A 438 -18.80 5.60 -7.65
C MET A 438 -17.61 5.09 -8.48
N GLU A 439 -17.52 3.78 -8.73
CA GLU A 439 -16.49 3.19 -9.61
C GLU A 439 -16.60 3.72 -11.05
N ALA A 440 -17.79 3.75 -11.63
CA ALA A 440 -17.99 4.20 -13.01
C ALA A 440 -17.64 5.68 -13.22
N THR A 441 -17.96 6.54 -12.25
CA THR A 441 -17.78 7.99 -12.34
C THR A 441 -16.44 8.49 -11.81
N GLY A 442 -15.74 7.69 -10.97
CA GLY A 442 -14.56 8.13 -10.24
C GLY A 442 -14.85 9.04 -9.04
N LEU A 443 -16.12 9.29 -8.72
CA LEU A 443 -16.55 10.04 -7.52
C LEU A 443 -16.52 9.14 -6.28
N SER A 444 -15.35 8.61 -5.98
CA SER A 444 -15.15 7.72 -4.84
C SER A 444 -13.97 8.15 -3.99
N THR A 445 -13.93 7.70 -2.75
CA THR A 445 -12.80 7.87 -1.82
C THR A 445 -11.99 6.58 -1.64
N PHE A 446 -12.29 5.52 -2.42
CA PHE A 446 -11.62 4.23 -2.39
C PHE A 446 -11.00 3.88 -3.73
#